data_2bb6f82d8aaac3d1fb7fbc15e0cc621c
#
_entry.id   2bb6f82d8aaac3d1fb7fbc15e0cc621c
#
_cell.length_a   1.000
_cell.length_b   1.000
_cell.length_c   1.000
_cell.angle_alpha   90.00
_cell.angle_beta   90.00
_cell.angle_gamma   90.00
#
_symmetry.space_group_name_H-M   'P 1'
#
loop_
_entity.id
_entity.type
_entity.pdbx_description
1 polymer ?
#
loop_
_entity_poly.entity_id
_entity_poly.type
_entity_poly.pdbx_seq_one_letter_code
_entity_poly.pdbx_strand_id
1 'polypeptide(L)'
;KNVPNALSGTSACAFYLVPPIDSKDANIIYINNNRVESNEMFSTLAHEGYPGHLYQTNYFLSTNPSPLRTFLHCDGYDEGWGTYAQLYSYNFTEFKDVDEKTQAQLRQLYRDNDLLSLSLSSLSDLYVNYKNYDENALADYLKTYGIDKSATKQLYQYVIENPVTYLSYSIGYYELNKLEKEMAASLGKSFKISDFHEAVLNVGSCNFAILSQEIEKETEILSKIP
;
A
#
# COMPACT_ATOMS: atom_id res chain seq x y z
N LYS A 1 -14.53 -5.43 13.10
CA LYS A 1 -14.76 -6.69 13.87
C LYS A 1 -13.44 -7.23 14.38
N ASN A 2 -13.48 -8.09 15.41
CA ASN A 2 -12.26 -8.76 15.88
C ASN A 2 -11.99 -10.03 15.11
N VAL A 3 -10.72 -10.29 14.83
CA VAL A 3 -10.29 -11.59 14.29
C VAL A 3 -10.60 -12.68 15.32
N PRO A 4 -11.22 -13.82 14.92
CA PRO A 4 -11.44 -14.94 15.83
C PRO A 4 -10.13 -15.46 16.40
N ASN A 5 -10.12 -15.82 17.70
CA ASN A 5 -8.93 -16.28 18.41
C ASN A 5 -8.21 -17.45 17.69
N ALA A 6 -8.95 -18.33 17.07
CA ALA A 6 -8.39 -19.47 16.32
C ALA A 6 -7.54 -19.05 15.11
N LEU A 7 -7.76 -17.87 14.57
CA LEU A 7 -7.05 -17.32 13.39
C LEU A 7 -6.02 -16.25 13.78
N SER A 8 -6.01 -15.78 15.04
CA SER A 8 -5.17 -14.65 15.45
C SER A 8 -3.67 -14.89 15.33
N GLY A 9 -3.22 -16.14 15.41
CA GLY A 9 -1.81 -16.51 15.24
C GLY A 9 -1.28 -16.36 13.81
N THR A 10 -2.14 -16.43 12.81
CA THR A 10 -1.77 -16.42 11.38
C THR A 10 -2.26 -15.18 10.62
N SER A 11 -3.25 -14.46 11.17
CA SER A 11 -3.80 -13.26 10.53
C SER A 11 -2.91 -12.03 10.72
N ALA A 12 -2.94 -11.12 9.73
CA ALA A 12 -2.36 -9.78 9.84
C ALA A 12 -2.94 -9.00 11.03
N CYS A 13 -2.35 -7.84 11.38
CA CYS A 13 -2.86 -7.01 12.47
C CYS A 13 -4.22 -6.39 12.16
N ALA A 14 -4.51 -6.08 10.91
CA ALA A 14 -5.85 -5.80 10.39
C ALA A 14 -5.94 -6.23 8.94
N PHE A 15 -7.16 -6.38 8.42
CA PHE A 15 -7.42 -6.58 7.00
C PHE A 15 -8.87 -6.19 6.65
N TYR A 16 -9.03 -5.61 5.47
CA TYR A 16 -10.33 -5.31 4.90
C TYR A 16 -10.86 -6.53 4.15
N LEU A 17 -12.12 -6.83 4.33
CA LEU A 17 -12.80 -7.85 3.57
C LEU A 17 -13.72 -7.19 2.54
N VAL A 18 -13.38 -7.36 1.26
CA VAL A 18 -14.19 -6.87 0.15
C VAL A 18 -15.60 -7.45 0.26
N PRO A 19 -16.65 -6.61 0.16
CA PRO A 19 -18.02 -7.09 0.31
C PRO A 19 -18.41 -8.05 -0.81
N PRO A 20 -19.31 -9.01 -0.53
CA PRO A 20 -19.91 -9.83 -1.57
C PRO A 20 -20.64 -8.99 -2.61
N ILE A 21 -20.67 -9.46 -3.86
CA ILE A 21 -21.29 -8.72 -4.99
C ILE A 21 -22.78 -8.42 -4.74
N ASP A 22 -23.46 -9.32 -4.04
CA ASP A 22 -24.89 -9.21 -3.68
C ASP A 22 -25.14 -8.42 -2.39
N SER A 23 -24.08 -8.00 -1.68
CA SER A 23 -24.18 -7.28 -0.42
C SER A 23 -23.11 -6.19 -0.33
N LYS A 24 -23.12 -5.24 -1.26
CA LYS A 24 -22.11 -4.18 -1.42
C LYS A 24 -21.90 -3.31 -0.17
N ASP A 25 -22.88 -3.26 0.73
CA ASP A 25 -22.81 -2.45 1.95
C ASP A 25 -22.10 -3.17 3.12
N ALA A 26 -21.76 -4.45 2.96
CA ALA A 26 -21.13 -5.25 4.02
C ALA A 26 -19.63 -5.02 4.13
N ASN A 27 -19.22 -3.76 4.29
CA ASN A 27 -17.82 -3.37 4.45
C ASN A 27 -17.32 -3.69 5.86
N ILE A 28 -16.33 -4.59 5.97
CA ILE A 28 -15.82 -5.05 7.26
C ILE A 28 -14.29 -4.99 7.26
N ILE A 29 -13.75 -4.29 8.26
CA ILE A 29 -12.34 -4.41 8.65
C ILE A 29 -12.26 -5.34 9.86
N TYR A 30 -11.40 -6.35 9.80
CA TYR A 30 -11.06 -7.21 10.91
C TYR A 30 -9.79 -6.71 11.59
N ILE A 31 -9.79 -6.67 12.92
CA ILE A 31 -8.66 -6.23 13.74
C ILE A 31 -8.21 -7.42 14.60
N ASN A 32 -6.92 -7.70 14.55
CA ASN A 32 -6.27 -8.75 15.33
C ASN A 32 -5.67 -8.16 16.60
N ASN A 33 -6.45 -8.13 17.68
CA ASN A 33 -6.05 -7.55 18.96
C ASN A 33 -4.79 -8.19 19.58
N ASN A 34 -4.40 -9.39 19.15
CA ASN A 34 -3.19 -10.07 19.62
C ASN A 34 -1.90 -9.62 18.90
N ARG A 35 -2.03 -8.82 17.83
CA ARG A 35 -0.90 -8.32 17.02
C ARG A 35 -0.88 -6.80 16.89
N VAL A 36 -1.69 -6.10 17.64
CA VAL A 36 -1.77 -4.64 17.60
C VAL A 36 -0.62 -4.05 18.39
N GLU A 37 0.33 -3.45 17.68
CA GLU A 37 1.23 -2.46 18.26
C GLU A 37 0.63 -1.07 18.02
N SER A 38 0.51 -0.28 19.08
CA SER A 38 -0.28 0.97 19.08
C SER A 38 0.21 2.02 18.05
N ASN A 39 1.50 1.98 17.70
CA ASN A 39 2.10 2.96 16.79
C ASN A 39 1.85 2.62 15.30
N GLU A 40 1.59 1.36 14.97
CA GLU A 40 1.35 0.89 13.60
C GLU A 40 -0.14 0.83 13.25
N MET A 41 -1.01 0.86 14.26
CA MET A 41 -2.46 0.72 14.04
C MET A 41 -3.03 1.82 13.15
N PHE A 42 -2.57 3.06 13.31
CA PHE A 42 -3.11 4.18 12.51
C PHE A 42 -2.77 4.02 11.03
N SER A 43 -1.52 3.71 10.70
CA SER A 43 -1.07 3.50 9.32
C SER A 43 -1.69 2.24 8.70
N THR A 44 -1.81 1.15 9.47
CA THR A 44 -2.51 -0.07 9.01
C THR A 44 -4.00 0.20 8.75
N LEU A 45 -4.69 0.95 9.61
CA LEU A 45 -6.09 1.30 9.38
C LEU A 45 -6.25 2.28 8.21
N ALA A 46 -5.25 3.11 7.93
CA ALA A 46 -5.24 3.93 6.72
C ALA A 46 -5.10 3.07 5.45
N HIS A 47 -4.31 1.99 5.50
CA HIS A 47 -4.17 1.01 4.42
C HIS A 47 -5.48 0.24 4.18
N GLU A 48 -6.03 -0.37 5.24
CA GLU A 48 -7.19 -1.26 5.14
C GLU A 48 -8.52 -0.51 5.01
N GLY A 49 -8.60 0.69 5.59
CA GLY A 49 -9.83 1.44 5.75
C GLY A 49 -9.91 2.68 4.88
N TYR A 50 -9.70 3.82 5.53
CA TYR A 50 -9.84 5.13 4.96
C TYR A 50 -8.52 5.92 5.09
N PRO A 51 -7.87 6.29 3.96
CA PRO A 51 -8.32 6.30 2.57
C PRO A 51 -7.93 5.07 1.72
N GLY A 52 -7.51 3.96 2.32
CA GLY A 52 -7.02 2.77 1.62
C GLY A 52 -8.09 1.88 0.99
N HIS A 53 -7.97 0.56 1.15
CA HIS A 53 -8.76 -0.45 0.42
C HIS A 53 -10.29 -0.30 0.53
N LEU A 54 -10.81 -0.01 1.73
CA LEU A 54 -12.25 0.17 1.90
C LEU A 54 -12.75 1.37 1.09
N TYR A 55 -12.02 2.48 1.15
CA TYR A 55 -12.37 3.66 0.37
C TYR A 55 -12.22 3.43 -1.13
N GLN A 56 -11.09 2.88 -1.56
CA GLN A 56 -10.79 2.52 -2.94
C GLN A 56 -11.93 1.70 -3.56
N THR A 57 -12.32 0.61 -2.88
CA THR A 57 -13.39 -0.28 -3.34
C THR A 57 -14.73 0.43 -3.46
N ASN A 58 -15.14 1.15 -2.40
CA ASN A 58 -16.42 1.84 -2.39
C ASN A 58 -16.47 3.01 -3.37
N TYR A 59 -15.36 3.75 -3.50
CA TYR A 59 -15.27 4.83 -4.48
C TYR A 59 -15.47 4.29 -5.89
N PHE A 60 -14.71 3.27 -6.28
CA PHE A 60 -14.81 2.68 -7.62
C PHE A 60 -16.22 2.12 -7.88
N LEU A 61 -16.82 1.41 -6.93
CA LEU A 61 -18.19 0.91 -7.05
C LEU A 61 -19.22 2.05 -7.21
N SER A 62 -18.98 3.22 -6.62
CA SER A 62 -19.85 4.39 -6.75
C SER A 62 -19.83 5.01 -8.14
N THR A 63 -18.79 4.80 -8.93
CA THR A 63 -18.71 5.23 -10.33
C THR A 63 -19.60 4.40 -11.27
N ASN A 64 -20.30 3.40 -10.75
CA ASN A 64 -21.14 2.46 -11.49
C ASN A 64 -20.40 1.76 -12.64
N PRO A 65 -19.26 1.12 -12.37
CA PRO A 65 -18.45 0.45 -13.39
C PRO A 65 -19.24 -0.72 -14.03
N SER A 66 -18.79 -1.13 -15.24
CA SER A 66 -19.34 -2.35 -15.83
C SER A 66 -19.10 -3.55 -14.91
N PRO A 67 -20.02 -4.55 -14.85
CA PRO A 67 -19.84 -5.72 -13.98
C PRO A 67 -18.51 -6.45 -14.18
N LEU A 68 -17.99 -6.51 -15.41
CA LEU A 68 -16.70 -7.13 -15.69
C LEU A 68 -15.56 -6.44 -14.94
N ARG A 69 -15.60 -5.10 -14.83
CA ARG A 69 -14.56 -4.32 -14.13
C ARG A 69 -14.51 -4.59 -12.63
N THR A 70 -15.60 -5.02 -12.03
CA THR A 70 -15.64 -5.36 -10.59
C THR A 70 -14.99 -6.70 -10.27
N PHE A 71 -14.66 -7.51 -11.28
CA PHE A 71 -13.95 -8.78 -11.13
C PHE A 71 -12.49 -8.71 -11.54
N LEU A 72 -12.08 -7.63 -12.21
CA LEU A 72 -10.70 -7.48 -12.64
C LEU A 72 -9.90 -6.84 -11.51
N HIS A 73 -8.88 -7.55 -11.06
CA HIS A 73 -7.94 -7.12 -10.05
C HIS A 73 -6.54 -7.03 -10.62
N CYS A 74 -5.82 -6.02 -10.21
CA CYS A 74 -4.41 -5.83 -10.47
C CYS A 74 -3.73 -5.53 -9.14
N ASP A 75 -3.12 -6.55 -8.54
CA ASP A 75 -2.57 -6.48 -7.19
C ASP A 75 -1.61 -5.30 -7.01
N GLY A 76 -0.82 -4.98 -8.04
CA GLY A 76 0.06 -3.81 -8.00
C GLY A 76 -0.68 -2.47 -7.87
N TYR A 77 -1.86 -2.33 -8.50
CA TYR A 77 -2.71 -1.16 -8.31
C TYR A 77 -3.37 -1.17 -6.94
N ASP A 78 -3.95 -2.31 -6.55
CA ASP A 78 -4.75 -2.43 -5.34
C ASP A 78 -3.86 -2.25 -4.10
N GLU A 79 -2.77 -3.02 -3.97
CA GLU A 79 -1.82 -2.93 -2.87
C GLU A 79 -0.95 -1.67 -2.95
N GLY A 80 -0.67 -1.20 -4.16
CA GLY A 80 0.00 0.08 -4.38
C GLY A 80 -0.77 1.24 -3.78
N TRP A 81 -2.10 1.29 -3.97
CA TRP A 81 -2.96 2.30 -3.36
C TRP A 81 -3.01 2.17 -1.83
N GLY A 82 -3.18 0.95 -1.29
CA GLY A 82 -3.15 0.71 0.15
C GLY A 82 -1.84 1.20 0.77
N THR A 83 -0.69 0.87 0.16
CA THR A 83 0.63 1.31 0.60
C THR A 83 0.79 2.83 0.48
N TYR A 84 0.31 3.43 -0.61
CA TYR A 84 0.33 4.87 -0.80
C TYR A 84 -0.47 5.57 0.31
N ALA A 85 -1.68 5.10 0.62
CA ALA A 85 -2.52 5.60 1.70
C ALA A 85 -1.85 5.43 3.08
N GLN A 86 -1.23 4.28 3.34
CA GLN A 86 -0.46 4.01 4.55
C GLN A 86 0.66 5.02 4.74
N LEU A 87 1.53 5.18 3.75
CA LEU A 87 2.67 6.08 3.83
C LEU A 87 2.25 7.56 3.87
N TYR A 88 1.15 7.91 3.20
CA TYR A 88 0.58 9.26 3.26
C TYR A 88 0.02 9.58 4.65
N SER A 89 -0.52 8.59 5.36
CA SER A 89 -1.12 8.75 6.69
C SER A 89 -0.13 9.24 7.75
N TYR A 90 1.17 8.98 7.57
CA TYR A 90 2.20 9.49 8.48
C TYR A 90 2.23 11.01 8.57
N ASN A 91 1.76 11.74 7.56
CA ASN A 91 1.63 13.19 7.62
C ASN A 91 0.65 13.65 8.72
N PHE A 92 -0.26 12.79 9.15
CA PHE A 92 -1.31 13.06 10.14
C PHE A 92 -1.11 12.30 11.46
N THR A 93 -0.07 11.46 11.56
CA THR A 93 0.22 10.73 12.79
C THR A 93 0.70 11.70 13.87
N GLU A 94 0.12 11.57 15.07
CA GLU A 94 0.48 12.36 16.24
C GLU A 94 1.17 11.48 17.29
N PHE A 95 2.35 11.92 17.74
CA PHE A 95 3.09 11.30 18.83
C PHE A 95 2.91 12.15 20.08
N LYS A 96 2.63 11.50 21.22
CA LYS A 96 2.38 12.19 22.49
C LYS A 96 3.69 12.71 23.09
N ASP A 97 3.58 13.81 23.81
CA ASP A 97 4.65 14.38 24.65
C ASP A 97 5.95 14.74 23.92
N VAL A 98 5.86 15.12 22.65
CA VAL A 98 6.99 15.57 21.84
C VAL A 98 6.71 16.92 21.16
N ASP A 99 7.76 17.70 20.89
CA ASP A 99 7.65 18.96 20.18
C ASP A 99 7.40 18.79 18.68
N GLU A 100 7.03 19.86 17.97
CA GLU A 100 6.68 19.81 16.54
C GLU A 100 7.86 19.35 15.66
N LYS A 101 9.09 19.71 16.02
CA LYS A 101 10.29 19.26 15.29
C LYS A 101 10.46 17.74 15.42
N THR A 102 10.30 17.23 16.63
CA THR A 102 10.37 15.78 16.91
C THR A 102 9.21 15.05 16.26
N GLN A 103 8.00 15.62 16.22
CA GLN A 103 6.86 15.09 15.45
C GLN A 103 7.23 14.85 13.99
N ALA A 104 7.76 15.90 13.32
CA ALA A 104 8.15 15.78 11.91
C ALA A 104 9.23 14.71 11.68
N GLN A 105 10.22 14.62 12.57
CA GLN A 105 11.28 13.61 12.49
C GLN A 105 10.74 12.18 12.70
N LEU A 106 9.84 11.99 13.64
CA LEU A 106 9.22 10.69 13.89
C LEU A 106 8.33 10.25 12.71
N ARG A 107 7.50 11.15 12.17
CA ARG A 107 6.70 10.88 10.96
C ARG A 107 7.57 10.39 9.81
N GLN A 108 8.68 11.08 9.56
CA GLN A 108 9.63 10.69 8.52
C GLN A 108 10.30 9.35 8.83
N LEU A 109 10.74 9.14 10.08
CA LEU A 109 11.40 7.91 10.50
C LEU A 109 10.51 6.67 10.32
N TYR A 110 9.25 6.74 10.77
CA TYR A 110 8.30 5.64 10.62
C TYR A 110 7.99 5.34 9.15
N ARG A 111 7.76 6.39 8.36
CA ARG A 111 7.56 6.26 6.91
C ARG A 111 8.75 5.62 6.20
N ASP A 112 9.97 6.07 6.52
CA ASP A 112 11.19 5.53 5.90
C ASP A 112 11.46 4.09 6.34
N ASN A 113 11.13 3.74 7.60
CA ASN A 113 11.24 2.38 8.12
C ASN A 113 10.29 1.42 7.39
N ASP A 114 9.03 1.81 7.18
CA ASP A 114 8.07 1.00 6.43
C ASP A 114 8.55 0.80 4.98
N LEU A 115 8.98 1.89 4.33
CA LEU A 115 9.46 1.84 2.96
C LEU A 115 10.73 0.98 2.82
N LEU A 116 11.66 1.08 3.79
CA LEU A 116 12.87 0.25 3.82
C LEU A 116 12.51 -1.23 4.01
N SER A 117 11.65 -1.54 4.97
CA SER A 117 11.21 -2.91 5.26
C SER A 117 10.53 -3.54 4.04
N LEU A 118 9.64 -2.80 3.40
CA LEU A 118 8.96 -3.24 2.17
C LEU A 118 9.94 -3.43 1.01
N SER A 119 10.90 -2.53 0.85
CA SER A 119 11.93 -2.62 -0.21
C SER A 119 12.83 -3.83 -0.01
N LEU A 120 13.27 -4.10 1.22
CA LEU A 120 14.09 -5.27 1.55
C LEU A 120 13.33 -6.57 1.34
N SER A 121 12.04 -6.62 1.70
CA SER A 121 11.18 -7.78 1.44
C SER A 121 11.03 -8.04 -0.05
N SER A 122 10.80 -7.01 -0.84
CA SER A 122 10.68 -7.09 -2.31
C SER A 122 11.99 -7.51 -2.99
N LEU A 123 13.11 -6.97 -2.54
CA LEU A 123 14.43 -7.40 -3.03
C LEU A 123 14.72 -8.85 -2.63
N SER A 124 14.31 -9.29 -1.44
CA SER A 124 14.45 -10.68 -1.01
C SER A 124 13.66 -11.62 -1.91
N ASP A 125 12.43 -11.25 -2.29
CA ASP A 125 11.63 -12.00 -3.27
C ASP A 125 12.38 -12.14 -4.61
N LEU A 126 12.89 -11.05 -5.16
CA LEU A 126 13.66 -11.07 -6.41
C LEU A 126 14.94 -11.89 -6.30
N TYR A 127 15.68 -11.79 -5.18
CA TYR A 127 16.91 -12.57 -5.01
C TYR A 127 16.63 -14.05 -4.87
N VAL A 128 15.60 -14.45 -4.16
CA VAL A 128 15.22 -15.86 -3.99
C VAL A 128 14.62 -16.42 -5.28
N ASN A 129 13.55 -15.80 -5.80
CA ASN A 129 12.75 -16.38 -6.88
C ASN A 129 13.31 -16.12 -8.28
N TYR A 130 14.11 -15.05 -8.48
CA TYR A 130 14.69 -14.74 -9.78
C TYR A 130 16.19 -14.99 -9.84
N LYS A 131 16.95 -14.70 -8.75
CA LYS A 131 18.39 -14.89 -8.70
C LYS A 131 18.80 -16.24 -8.07
N ASN A 132 17.85 -17.06 -7.62
CA ASN A 132 18.05 -18.37 -7.00
C ASN A 132 18.95 -18.32 -5.75
N TYR A 133 18.83 -17.28 -4.92
CA TYR A 133 19.49 -17.26 -3.62
C TYR A 133 18.90 -18.34 -2.72
N ASP A 134 19.77 -19.09 -2.06
CA ASP A 134 19.37 -19.93 -0.93
C ASP A 134 19.26 -19.11 0.36
N GLU A 135 18.80 -19.73 1.45
CA GLU A 135 18.63 -19.08 2.74
C GLU A 135 19.92 -18.43 3.26
N ASN A 136 21.10 -19.06 3.03
CA ASN A 136 22.37 -18.51 3.50
C ASN A 136 22.80 -17.28 2.69
N ALA A 137 22.68 -17.33 1.37
CA ALA A 137 22.98 -16.20 0.50
C ALA A 137 22.06 -14.99 0.81
N LEU A 138 20.77 -15.23 1.07
CA LEU A 138 19.86 -14.19 1.52
C LEU A 138 20.25 -13.65 2.90
N ALA A 139 20.65 -14.50 3.84
CA ALA A 139 21.08 -14.09 5.17
C ALA A 139 22.35 -13.21 5.12
N ASP A 140 23.32 -13.55 4.28
CA ASP A 140 24.53 -12.74 4.09
C ASP A 140 24.20 -11.36 3.51
N TYR A 141 23.25 -11.29 2.58
CA TYR A 141 22.76 -10.03 2.02
C TYR A 141 22.05 -9.18 3.09
N LEU A 142 21.06 -9.74 3.78
CA LEU A 142 20.24 -9.01 4.74
C LEU A 142 21.00 -8.61 6.02
N LYS A 143 22.03 -9.35 6.39
CA LYS A 143 22.95 -8.99 7.48
C LYS A 143 23.60 -7.63 7.28
N THR A 144 23.82 -7.19 6.04
CA THR A 144 24.37 -5.85 5.74
C THR A 144 23.45 -4.72 6.16
N TYR A 145 22.15 -5.02 6.33
CA TYR A 145 21.12 -4.11 6.83
C TYR A 145 20.74 -4.35 8.30
N GLY A 146 21.50 -5.19 9.01
CA GLY A 146 21.27 -5.48 10.42
C GLY A 146 20.16 -6.49 10.70
N ILE A 147 19.65 -7.19 9.67
CA ILE A 147 18.62 -8.21 9.81
C ILE A 147 19.27 -9.52 10.28
N ASP A 148 18.73 -10.11 11.34
CA ASP A 148 19.25 -11.34 11.89
C ASP A 148 18.84 -12.61 11.09
N LYS A 149 19.53 -13.72 11.36
CA LYS A 149 19.30 -14.98 10.65
C LYS A 149 17.91 -15.57 10.91
N SER A 150 17.31 -15.31 12.06
CA SER A 150 15.98 -15.85 12.40
C SER A 150 14.88 -15.14 11.61
N ALA A 151 14.96 -13.81 11.50
CA ALA A 151 14.07 -13.02 10.67
C ALA A 151 14.25 -13.34 9.18
N THR A 152 15.51 -13.54 8.72
CA THR A 152 15.79 -13.97 7.35
C THR A 152 15.14 -15.30 7.01
N LYS A 153 15.19 -16.28 7.90
CA LYS A 153 14.57 -17.60 7.66
C LYS A 153 13.06 -17.48 7.45
N GLN A 154 12.39 -16.67 8.26
CA GLN A 154 10.95 -16.43 8.11
C GLN A 154 10.62 -15.75 6.78
N LEU A 155 11.40 -14.72 6.41
CA LEU A 155 11.22 -14.02 5.14
C LEU A 155 11.51 -14.93 3.94
N TYR A 156 12.57 -15.76 4.01
CA TYR A 156 12.91 -16.72 2.97
C TYR A 156 11.77 -17.72 2.70
N GLN A 157 11.21 -18.29 3.76
CA GLN A 157 10.06 -19.18 3.67
C GLN A 157 8.85 -18.46 3.07
N TYR A 158 8.56 -17.25 3.55
CA TYR A 158 7.40 -16.48 3.09
C TYR A 158 7.48 -16.15 1.59
N VAL A 159 8.62 -15.71 1.07
CA VAL A 159 8.74 -15.34 -0.35
C VAL A 159 8.72 -16.55 -1.29
N ILE A 160 9.09 -17.75 -0.80
CA ILE A 160 8.91 -19.00 -1.56
C ILE A 160 7.43 -19.41 -1.61
N GLU A 161 6.73 -19.31 -0.48
CA GLU A 161 5.33 -19.68 -0.38
C GLU A 161 4.41 -18.67 -1.09
N ASN A 162 4.83 -17.40 -1.16
CA ASN A 162 4.06 -16.28 -1.68
C ASN A 162 4.91 -15.41 -2.63
N PRO A 163 5.32 -15.95 -3.78
CA PRO A 163 6.17 -15.21 -4.71
C PRO A 163 5.44 -13.97 -5.25
N VAL A 164 6.19 -12.89 -5.49
CA VAL A 164 5.72 -11.61 -6.07
C VAL A 164 4.87 -10.75 -5.11
N THR A 165 4.41 -11.29 -3.97
CA THR A 165 3.51 -10.57 -3.05
C THR A 165 4.06 -9.20 -2.66
N TYR A 166 5.29 -9.13 -2.13
CA TYR A 166 5.86 -7.84 -1.72
C TYR A 166 6.09 -6.85 -2.87
N LEU A 167 6.28 -7.36 -4.10
CA LEU A 167 6.43 -6.52 -5.29
C LEU A 167 5.14 -5.76 -5.63
N SER A 168 3.97 -6.34 -5.38
CA SER A 168 2.70 -5.65 -5.58
C SER A 168 2.62 -4.37 -4.74
N TYR A 169 3.07 -4.43 -3.49
CA TYR A 169 3.11 -3.28 -2.58
C TYR A 169 4.17 -2.25 -3.00
N SER A 170 5.42 -2.68 -3.15
CA SER A 170 6.55 -1.77 -3.37
C SER A 170 6.53 -1.12 -4.76
N ILE A 171 6.36 -1.93 -5.81
CA ILE A 171 6.29 -1.42 -7.19
C ILE A 171 4.99 -0.65 -7.40
N GLY A 172 3.88 -1.14 -6.83
CA GLY A 172 2.60 -0.43 -6.87
C GLY A 172 2.70 0.97 -6.29
N TYR A 173 3.26 1.10 -5.08
CA TYR A 173 3.53 2.41 -4.47
C TYR A 173 4.47 3.27 -5.32
N TYR A 174 5.56 2.68 -5.83
CA TYR A 174 6.53 3.41 -6.65
C TYR A 174 5.88 4.01 -7.90
N GLU A 175 5.09 3.24 -8.63
CA GLU A 175 4.40 3.70 -9.84
C GLU A 175 3.37 4.79 -9.52
N LEU A 176 2.56 4.65 -8.45
CA LEU A 176 1.63 5.69 -8.04
C LEU A 176 2.34 6.99 -7.64
N ASN A 177 3.40 6.91 -6.84
CA ASN A 177 4.19 8.06 -6.42
C ASN A 177 4.91 8.75 -7.60
N LYS A 178 5.29 7.98 -8.62
CA LYS A 178 5.84 8.49 -9.87
C LYS A 178 4.77 9.27 -10.64
N LEU A 179 3.58 8.70 -10.84
CA LEU A 179 2.47 9.35 -11.54
C LEU A 179 2.01 10.63 -10.84
N GLU A 180 1.95 10.63 -9.50
CA GLU A 180 1.68 11.84 -8.71
C GLU A 180 2.68 12.95 -9.03
N LYS A 181 3.98 12.63 -9.00
CA LYS A 181 5.05 13.60 -9.26
C LYS A 181 5.03 14.12 -10.70
N GLU A 182 4.72 13.26 -11.67
CA GLU A 182 4.59 13.64 -13.08
C GLU A 182 3.42 14.59 -13.29
N MET A 183 2.25 14.29 -12.71
CA MET A 183 1.07 15.18 -12.74
C MET A 183 1.35 16.51 -12.02
N ALA A 184 1.98 16.48 -10.85
CA ALA A 184 2.35 17.67 -10.11
C ALA A 184 3.35 18.56 -10.87
N ALA A 185 4.33 17.96 -11.53
CA ALA A 185 5.29 18.69 -12.37
C ALA A 185 4.63 19.34 -13.59
N SER A 186 3.64 18.67 -14.20
CA SER A 186 2.91 19.18 -15.35
C SER A 186 1.97 20.34 -15.00
N LEU A 187 1.22 20.22 -13.89
CA LEU A 187 0.23 21.23 -13.45
C LEU A 187 0.84 22.38 -12.64
N GLY A 188 2.04 22.19 -12.09
CA GLY A 188 2.74 23.21 -11.29
C GLY A 188 1.87 23.72 -10.13
N LYS A 189 1.60 25.04 -10.11
CA LYS A 189 0.81 25.67 -9.05
C LYS A 189 -0.68 25.30 -9.05
N SER A 190 -1.19 24.75 -10.13
CA SER A 190 -2.58 24.31 -10.25
C SER A 190 -2.79 22.89 -9.72
N PHE A 191 -1.71 22.17 -9.40
CA PHE A 191 -1.79 20.81 -8.87
C PHE A 191 -2.49 20.78 -7.51
N LYS A 192 -3.45 19.87 -7.39
CA LYS A 192 -4.08 19.49 -6.12
C LYS A 192 -3.97 17.99 -5.97
N ILE A 193 -3.53 17.55 -4.81
CA ILE A 193 -3.42 16.12 -4.51
C ILE A 193 -4.77 15.37 -4.61
N SER A 194 -5.88 16.07 -4.32
CA SER A 194 -7.23 15.53 -4.49
C SER A 194 -7.54 15.15 -5.91
N ASP A 195 -7.08 15.95 -6.89
CA ASP A 195 -7.36 15.70 -8.31
C ASP A 195 -6.60 14.44 -8.78
N PHE A 196 -5.37 14.23 -8.29
CA PHE A 196 -4.64 12.99 -8.51
C PHE A 196 -5.34 11.79 -7.89
N HIS A 197 -5.78 11.89 -6.63
CA HIS A 197 -6.49 10.80 -5.97
C HIS A 197 -7.80 10.46 -6.70
N GLU A 198 -8.55 11.47 -7.11
CA GLU A 198 -9.78 11.28 -7.86
C GLU A 198 -9.54 10.60 -9.21
N ALA A 199 -8.52 11.05 -9.94
CA ALA A 199 -8.14 10.45 -11.22
C ALA A 199 -7.78 8.96 -11.07
N VAL A 200 -6.93 8.61 -10.10
CA VAL A 200 -6.56 7.21 -9.81
C VAL A 200 -7.79 6.37 -9.48
N LEU A 201 -8.62 6.82 -8.55
CA LEU A 201 -9.76 6.05 -8.04
C LEU A 201 -10.89 5.90 -9.07
N ASN A 202 -11.08 6.89 -9.96
CA ASN A 202 -12.04 6.82 -11.07
C ASN A 202 -11.66 5.74 -12.09
N VAL A 203 -10.36 5.54 -12.35
CA VAL A 203 -9.89 4.50 -13.27
C VAL A 203 -10.16 3.12 -12.67
N GLY A 204 -9.93 2.93 -11.37
CA GLY A 204 -10.05 1.65 -10.69
C GLY A 204 -8.97 0.66 -11.08
N SER A 205 -9.05 -0.57 -10.53
CA SER A 205 -7.99 -1.58 -10.66
C SER A 205 -7.66 -1.88 -12.12
N CYS A 206 -6.39 -1.64 -12.50
CA CYS A 206 -5.84 -1.87 -13.83
C CYS A 206 -4.30 -1.90 -13.79
N ASN A 207 -3.66 -2.26 -14.90
CA ASN A 207 -2.20 -2.16 -15.00
C ASN A 207 -1.75 -0.70 -15.13
N PHE A 208 -0.50 -0.43 -14.73
CA PHE A 208 0.04 0.93 -14.70
C PHE A 208 0.19 1.59 -16.07
N ALA A 209 0.30 0.83 -17.17
CA ALA A 209 0.33 1.42 -18.50
C ALA A 209 -1.02 2.06 -18.88
N ILE A 210 -2.13 1.43 -18.49
CA ILE A 210 -3.47 2.01 -18.66
C ILE A 210 -3.66 3.18 -17.69
N LEU A 211 -3.29 3.01 -16.41
CA LEU A 211 -3.43 4.07 -15.41
C LEU A 211 -2.67 5.34 -15.85
N SER A 212 -1.42 5.20 -16.32
CA SER A 212 -0.61 6.33 -16.81
C SER A 212 -1.32 7.10 -17.92
N GLN A 213 -1.87 6.39 -18.91
CA GLN A 213 -2.59 7.02 -20.02
C GLN A 213 -3.83 7.80 -19.54
N GLU A 214 -4.57 7.28 -18.58
CA GLU A 214 -5.75 7.97 -18.07
C GLU A 214 -5.36 9.18 -17.18
N ILE A 215 -4.31 9.08 -16.39
CA ILE A 215 -3.75 10.21 -15.61
C ILE A 215 -3.22 11.31 -16.56
N GLU A 216 -2.55 10.95 -17.64
CA GLU A 216 -2.10 11.92 -18.65
C GLU A 216 -3.28 12.69 -19.28
N LYS A 217 -4.35 12.00 -19.65
CA LYS A 217 -5.57 12.64 -20.19
C LYS A 217 -6.20 13.60 -19.19
N GLU A 218 -6.33 13.18 -17.93
CA GLU A 218 -6.88 14.03 -16.86
C GLU A 218 -5.99 15.26 -16.62
N THR A 219 -4.68 15.08 -16.64
CA THR A 219 -3.69 16.17 -16.53
C THR A 219 -3.87 17.19 -17.66
N GLU A 220 -4.08 16.74 -18.90
CA GLU A 220 -4.36 17.62 -20.04
C GLU A 220 -5.66 18.40 -19.90
N ILE A 221 -6.70 17.78 -19.34
CA ILE A 221 -7.99 18.44 -19.05
C ILE A 221 -7.80 19.53 -18.02
N LEU A 222 -7.19 19.20 -16.88
CA LEU A 222 -6.96 20.12 -15.78
C LEU A 222 -6.04 21.29 -16.16
N SER A 223 -5.06 21.08 -17.04
CA SER A 223 -4.15 22.13 -17.50
C SER A 223 -4.85 23.24 -18.33
N LYS A 224 -6.05 22.97 -18.84
CA LYS A 224 -6.86 23.92 -19.62
C LYS A 224 -7.86 24.71 -18.77
N ILE A 225 -7.99 24.36 -17.49
CA ILE A 225 -8.85 25.08 -16.55
C ILE A 225 -8.09 26.35 -16.10
N PRO A 226 -8.67 27.54 -16.26
CA PRO A 226 -8.02 28.81 -15.96
C PRO A 226 -7.81 29.03 -14.45
#